data_089cc230aa6adae2487a153132a470ec
#
_entry.id   089cc230aa6adae2487a153132a470ec
#
_cell.length_a   1.000
_cell.length_b   1.000
_cell.length_c   1.000
_cell.angle_alpha   90.00
_cell.angle_beta   90.00
_cell.angle_gamma   90.00
#
_symmetry.space_group_name_H-M   'P 1'
#
loop_
_entity.id
_entity.type
_entity.pdbx_description
1 polymer ?
#
loop_
_entity_poly.entity_id
_entity_poly.type
_entity_poly.pdbx_seq_one_letter_code
_entity_poly.pdbx_strand_id
1 'polypeptide(L)'
;MKWEQLCKIGRALPEVVESRWYGTPALKVRGRGVVRLKEDGKSVVFLLADVDDQEWLIQARPEIYFITDHYRGWPSVLARLSKLPVAECRVRLEGAWKVKAPPALTKRFDESRTR
;
A
#
# COMPACT_ATOMS: atom_id res chain seq x y z
N MET A 1 12.07 -3.84 -5.79
CA MET A 1 12.51 -3.93 -4.37
C MET A 1 12.08 -5.26 -3.77
N LYS A 2 12.59 -5.59 -2.59
CA LYS A 2 12.16 -6.77 -1.84
C LYS A 2 11.11 -6.38 -0.81
N TRP A 3 10.32 -7.36 -0.37
CA TRP A 3 9.29 -7.15 0.65
C TRP A 3 9.85 -6.51 1.92
N GLU A 4 11.03 -6.95 2.37
CA GLU A 4 11.65 -6.40 3.58
C GLU A 4 11.95 -4.91 3.46
N GLN A 5 12.33 -4.46 2.28
CA GLN A 5 12.57 -3.04 2.01
C GLN A 5 11.25 -2.24 2.05
N LEU A 6 10.19 -2.80 1.48
CA LEU A 6 8.86 -2.19 1.54
C LEU A 6 8.40 -2.06 3.00
N CYS A 7 8.60 -3.10 3.80
CA CYS A 7 8.24 -3.08 5.22
C CYS A 7 8.97 -1.96 5.97
N LYS A 8 10.25 -1.78 5.67
CA LYS A 8 11.05 -0.73 6.29
C LYS A 8 10.49 0.66 5.98
N ILE A 9 10.10 0.88 4.73
CA ILE A 9 9.47 2.13 4.32
C ILE A 9 8.12 2.32 5.02
N GLY A 10 7.30 1.28 5.04
CA GLY A 10 5.96 1.34 5.63
C GLY A 10 5.97 1.57 7.13
N ARG A 11 6.92 0.97 7.83
CA ARG A 11 7.03 1.11 9.29
C ARG A 11 7.46 2.52 9.72
N ALA A 12 7.91 3.36 8.78
CA ALA A 12 8.16 4.76 9.07
C ALA A 12 6.86 5.55 9.27
N LEU A 13 5.73 5.02 8.81
CA LEU A 13 4.42 5.63 9.05
C LEU A 13 3.93 5.29 10.46
N PRO A 14 3.22 6.23 11.12
CA PRO A 14 2.78 6.02 12.50
C PRO A 14 1.95 4.77 12.72
N GLU A 15 2.31 4.00 13.73
CA GLU A 15 1.60 2.80 14.20
C GLU A 15 1.46 1.69 13.17
N VAL A 16 2.28 1.69 12.12
CA VAL A 16 2.32 0.59 11.15
C VAL A 16 3.15 -0.56 11.74
N VAL A 17 2.59 -1.75 11.73
CA VAL A 17 3.24 -2.95 12.23
C VAL A 17 3.19 -4.07 11.20
N GLU A 18 4.17 -4.97 11.27
CA GLU A 18 4.16 -6.17 10.46
C GLU A 18 3.13 -7.16 11.03
N SER A 19 2.39 -7.80 10.14
CA SER A 19 1.30 -8.69 10.50
C SER A 19 1.10 -9.71 9.39
N ARG A 20 -0.04 -10.38 9.40
CA ARG A 20 -0.47 -11.29 8.35
C ARG A 20 -1.90 -10.93 7.93
N TRP A 21 -2.19 -11.16 6.66
CA TRP A 21 -3.50 -10.88 6.10
C TRP A 21 -3.75 -11.88 4.97
N TYR A 22 -4.83 -12.63 5.06
CA TYR A 22 -5.13 -13.72 4.15
C TYR A 22 -3.98 -14.73 4.06
N GLY A 23 -3.33 -14.99 5.20
CA GLY A 23 -2.25 -15.97 5.28
C GLY A 23 -0.90 -15.52 4.75
N THR A 24 -0.77 -14.29 4.27
CA THR A 24 0.49 -13.75 3.75
C THR A 24 1.00 -12.60 4.61
N PRO A 25 2.32 -12.31 4.54
CA PRO A 25 2.86 -11.14 5.25
C PRO A 25 2.18 -9.85 4.82
N ALA A 26 1.96 -8.96 5.78
CA ALA A 26 1.24 -7.71 5.55
C ALA A 26 1.72 -6.62 6.50
N LEU A 27 1.34 -5.38 6.18
CA LEU A 27 1.46 -4.26 7.11
C LEU A 27 0.06 -3.80 7.48
N LYS A 28 -0.12 -3.49 8.75
CA LYS A 28 -1.41 -3.04 9.28
C LYS A 28 -1.22 -1.81 10.17
N VAL A 29 -2.28 -0.99 10.25
CA VAL A 29 -2.40 0.10 11.21
C VAL A 29 -3.69 -0.11 12.01
N ARG A 30 -3.55 -0.21 13.33
CA ARG A 30 -4.70 -0.47 14.22
C ARG A 30 -5.52 -1.68 13.78
N GLY A 31 -4.84 -2.78 13.34
CA GLY A 31 -5.49 -4.00 12.89
C GLY A 31 -6.07 -3.97 11.48
N ARG A 32 -5.96 -2.86 10.77
CA ARG A 32 -6.47 -2.72 9.41
C ARG A 32 -5.36 -2.87 8.38
N GLY A 33 -5.59 -3.66 7.34
CA GLY A 33 -4.59 -3.94 6.32
C GLY A 33 -4.31 -2.72 5.43
N VAL A 34 -3.02 -2.46 5.22
CA VAL A 34 -2.53 -1.36 4.36
C VAL A 34 -2.00 -1.94 3.05
N VAL A 35 -1.19 -2.97 3.16
CA VAL A 35 -0.58 -3.65 2.03
C VAL A 35 -0.31 -5.11 2.43
N ARG A 36 -0.39 -6.02 1.48
CA ARG A 36 0.01 -7.41 1.73
C ARG A 36 0.81 -7.98 0.56
N LEU A 37 1.68 -8.91 0.88
CA LEU A 37 2.42 -9.68 -0.12
C LEU A 37 1.47 -10.72 -0.71
N LYS A 38 1.51 -10.88 -2.04
CA LYS A 38 0.74 -11.92 -2.70
C LYS A 38 1.42 -13.27 -2.51
N GLU A 39 0.65 -14.33 -2.74
CA GLU A 39 1.12 -15.70 -2.59
C GLU A 39 2.29 -16.03 -3.52
N ASP A 40 2.44 -15.32 -4.64
CA ASP A 40 3.56 -15.49 -5.57
C ASP A 40 4.90 -14.97 -5.03
N GLY A 41 4.87 -14.19 -3.95
CA GLY A 41 6.07 -13.59 -3.37
C GLY A 41 6.68 -12.48 -4.21
N LYS A 42 6.04 -12.09 -5.32
CA LYS A 42 6.57 -11.12 -6.31
C LYS A 42 5.74 -9.87 -6.43
N SER A 43 4.48 -9.92 -6.02
CA SER A 43 3.55 -8.81 -6.12
C SER A 43 3.01 -8.44 -4.74
N VAL A 44 2.55 -7.19 -4.62
CA VAL A 44 1.88 -6.71 -3.42
C VAL A 44 0.54 -6.12 -3.79
N VAL A 45 -0.39 -6.09 -2.83
CA VAL A 45 -1.70 -5.45 -2.98
C VAL A 45 -1.70 -4.21 -2.11
N PHE A 46 -1.84 -3.04 -2.73
CA PHE A 46 -2.02 -1.78 -2.03
C PHE A 46 -3.50 -1.42 -1.96
N LEU A 47 -3.97 -0.98 -0.82
CA LEU A 47 -5.30 -0.39 -0.69
C LEU A 47 -5.28 1.01 -1.31
N LEU A 48 -6.40 1.42 -1.92
CA LEU A 48 -6.56 2.74 -2.54
C LEU A 48 -7.72 3.47 -1.88
N ALA A 49 -7.69 4.80 -1.94
CA ALA A 49 -8.77 5.64 -1.46
C ALA A 49 -10.01 5.53 -2.35
N ASP A 50 -9.81 5.36 -3.65
CA ASP A 50 -10.88 5.35 -4.65
C ASP A 50 -10.61 4.27 -5.69
N VAL A 51 -11.65 3.55 -6.08
CA VAL A 51 -11.55 2.51 -7.11
C VAL A 51 -11.13 3.10 -8.48
N ASP A 52 -11.47 4.35 -8.74
CA ASP A 52 -11.10 5.01 -10.00
C ASP A 52 -9.58 5.13 -10.16
N ASP A 53 -8.84 5.20 -9.06
CA ASP A 53 -7.38 5.25 -9.08
C ASP A 53 -6.77 3.96 -9.62
N GLN A 54 -7.47 2.85 -9.50
CA GLN A 54 -7.01 1.54 -9.99
C GLN A 54 -6.69 1.59 -11.49
N GLU A 55 -7.65 2.01 -12.29
CA GLU A 55 -7.47 2.09 -13.75
C GLU A 55 -6.45 3.14 -14.14
N TRP A 56 -6.50 4.29 -13.48
CA TRP A 56 -5.56 5.38 -13.74
C TRP A 56 -4.10 4.96 -13.52
N LEU A 57 -3.82 4.26 -12.43
CA LEU A 57 -2.47 3.80 -12.11
C LEU A 57 -1.98 2.78 -13.15
N ILE A 58 -2.86 1.86 -13.56
CA ILE A 58 -2.52 0.82 -14.54
C ILE A 58 -2.20 1.46 -15.89
N GLN A 59 -2.97 2.45 -16.31
CA GLN A 59 -2.73 3.16 -17.57
C GLN A 59 -1.46 4.01 -17.51
N ALA A 60 -1.22 4.68 -16.38
CA ALA A 60 -0.06 5.56 -16.23
C ALA A 60 1.26 4.79 -16.10
N ARG A 61 1.26 3.68 -15.38
CA ARG A 61 2.48 2.90 -15.09
C ARG A 61 2.21 1.40 -15.22
N PRO A 62 1.94 0.90 -16.44
CA PRO A 62 1.60 -0.52 -16.63
C PRO A 62 2.75 -1.48 -16.33
N GLU A 63 3.99 -1.01 -16.32
CA GLU A 63 5.14 -1.82 -15.92
C GLU A 63 5.15 -2.12 -14.42
N ILE A 64 4.50 -1.29 -13.63
CA ILE A 64 4.42 -1.45 -12.17
C ILE A 64 3.09 -2.09 -11.77
N TYR A 65 1.98 -1.49 -12.21
CA TYR A 65 0.64 -1.78 -11.68
C TYR A 65 -0.18 -2.68 -12.59
N PHE A 66 -0.96 -3.55 -11.97
CA PHE A 66 -1.88 -4.44 -12.68
C PHE A 66 -3.00 -4.88 -11.73
N ILE A 67 -3.99 -5.56 -12.26
CA ILE A 67 -5.01 -6.23 -11.45
C ILE A 67 -5.29 -7.60 -12.03
N THR A 68 -5.87 -8.47 -11.22
CA THR A 68 -6.50 -9.70 -11.65
C THR A 68 -8.01 -9.51 -11.52
N ASP A 69 -8.80 -10.41 -12.11
CA ASP A 69 -10.25 -10.31 -12.08
C ASP A 69 -10.82 -10.23 -10.65
N HIS A 70 -10.16 -10.89 -9.71
CA HIS A 70 -10.56 -10.87 -8.30
C HIS A 70 -10.61 -9.46 -7.72
N TYR A 71 -9.73 -8.56 -8.18
CA TYR A 71 -9.61 -7.20 -7.64
C TYR A 71 -10.34 -6.15 -8.48
N ARG A 72 -10.89 -6.53 -9.63
CA ARG A 72 -11.57 -5.57 -10.51
C ARG A 72 -12.76 -4.94 -9.78
N GLY A 73 -12.79 -3.61 -9.76
CA GLY A 73 -13.85 -2.86 -9.10
C GLY A 73 -13.68 -2.68 -7.59
N TRP A 74 -12.61 -3.21 -7.01
CA TRP A 74 -12.28 -2.99 -5.61
C TRP A 74 -11.23 -1.88 -5.48
N PRO A 75 -11.25 -1.07 -4.40
CA PRO A 75 -10.28 0.01 -4.23
C PRO A 75 -8.91 -0.53 -3.80
N SER A 76 -8.26 -1.20 -4.72
CA SER A 76 -6.94 -1.79 -4.52
C SER A 76 -6.24 -1.92 -5.87
N VAL A 77 -4.92 -2.10 -5.84
CA VAL A 77 -4.12 -2.32 -7.05
C VAL A 77 -2.95 -3.22 -6.68
N LEU A 78 -2.54 -4.06 -7.62
CA LEU A 78 -1.35 -4.89 -7.46
C LEU A 78 -0.15 -4.18 -8.07
N ALA A 79 1.01 -4.38 -7.45
CA ALA A 79 2.26 -3.82 -7.97
C ALA A 79 3.33 -4.91 -8.00
N ARG A 80 4.11 -4.91 -9.09
CA ARG A 80 5.25 -5.82 -9.22
C ARG A 80 6.41 -5.27 -8.41
N LEU A 81 6.84 -6.00 -7.39
CA LEU A 81 7.95 -5.55 -6.53
C LEU A 81 9.20 -5.24 -7.32
N SER A 82 9.53 -6.07 -8.32
CA SER A 82 10.74 -5.88 -9.14
C SER A 82 10.73 -4.58 -9.95
N LYS A 83 9.57 -3.97 -10.15
CA LYS A 83 9.42 -2.73 -10.93
C LYS A 83 9.01 -1.52 -10.10
N LEU A 84 8.85 -1.69 -8.80
CA LEU A 84 8.33 -0.65 -7.90
C LEU A 84 9.48 0.23 -7.40
N PRO A 85 9.54 1.52 -7.81
CA PRO A 85 10.54 2.44 -7.28
C PRO A 85 10.20 2.85 -5.85
N VAL A 86 11.22 3.24 -5.09
CA VAL A 86 11.05 3.69 -3.70
C VAL A 86 10.05 4.85 -3.60
N ALA A 87 10.16 5.83 -4.49
CA ALA A 87 9.24 6.98 -4.49
C ALA A 87 7.79 6.58 -4.68
N GLU A 88 7.52 5.68 -5.64
CA GLU A 88 6.18 5.15 -5.87
C GLU A 88 5.67 4.37 -4.65
N CYS A 89 6.55 3.55 -4.06
CA CYS A 89 6.21 2.77 -2.88
C CYS A 89 5.77 3.67 -1.72
N ARG A 90 6.50 4.74 -1.48
CA ARG A 90 6.15 5.70 -0.42
C ARG A 90 4.79 6.33 -0.64
N VAL A 91 4.51 6.76 -1.86
CA VAL A 91 3.22 7.38 -2.21
C VAL A 91 2.07 6.40 -2.02
N ARG A 92 2.25 5.15 -2.48
CA ARG A 92 1.19 4.12 -2.34
C ARG A 92 0.97 3.74 -0.88
N LEU A 93 2.05 3.57 -0.11
CA LEU A 93 1.94 3.22 1.31
C LEU A 93 1.26 4.33 2.10
N GLU A 94 1.67 5.57 1.89
CA GLU A 94 1.05 6.70 2.58
C GLU A 94 -0.42 6.84 2.22
N GLY A 95 -0.78 6.69 0.95
CA GLY A 95 -2.16 6.73 0.51
C GLY A 95 -3.02 5.66 1.16
N ALA A 96 -2.54 4.43 1.18
CA ALA A 96 -3.25 3.31 1.82
C ALA A 96 -3.37 3.52 3.33
N TRP A 97 -2.30 3.98 3.97
CA TRP A 97 -2.28 4.27 5.40
C TRP A 97 -3.31 5.34 5.76
N LYS A 98 -3.41 6.41 4.97
CA LYS A 98 -4.39 7.48 5.22
C LYS A 98 -5.84 6.98 5.14
N VAL A 99 -6.09 5.98 4.32
CA VAL A 99 -7.44 5.38 4.24
C VAL A 99 -7.78 4.60 5.50
N LYS A 100 -6.79 3.91 6.08
CA LYS A 100 -7.02 2.95 7.18
C LYS A 100 -6.71 3.50 8.57
N ALA A 101 -5.86 4.51 8.68
CA ALA A 101 -5.50 5.09 9.98
C ALA A 101 -6.65 5.94 10.52
N PRO A 102 -6.81 6.02 11.87
CA PRO A 102 -7.81 6.89 12.47
C PRO A 102 -7.58 8.36 12.09
N PRO A 103 -8.64 9.16 11.92
CA PRO A 103 -8.49 10.58 11.54
C PRO A 103 -7.59 11.39 12.46
N ALA A 104 -7.60 11.12 13.76
CA ALA A 104 -6.73 11.81 14.71
C ALA A 104 -5.25 11.55 14.42
N LEU A 105 -4.94 10.32 13.99
CA LEU A 105 -3.56 9.93 13.67
C LEU A 105 -3.10 10.58 12.37
N THR A 106 -3.94 10.60 11.34
CA THR A 106 -3.61 11.23 10.06
C THR A 106 -3.47 12.74 10.23
N LYS A 107 -4.31 13.36 11.05
CA LYS A 107 -4.23 14.79 11.33
C LYS A 107 -2.89 15.15 11.98
N ARG A 108 -2.47 14.40 12.99
CA ARG A 108 -1.18 14.64 13.65
C ARG A 108 0.00 14.45 12.70
N PHE A 109 -0.09 13.47 11.83
CA PHE A 109 0.93 13.21 10.81
C PHE A 109 1.07 14.42 9.87
N ASP A 110 -0.05 14.92 9.36
CA ASP A 110 -0.06 16.07 8.45
C ASP A 110 0.47 17.33 9.15
N GLU A 111 0.08 17.57 10.41
CA GLU A 111 0.56 18.70 11.19
C GLU A 111 2.07 18.65 11.40
N SER A 112 2.62 17.46 11.67
CA SER A 112 4.06 17.31 11.87
C SER A 112 4.86 17.60 10.59
N ARG A 113 4.26 17.42 9.43
CA ARG A 113 4.91 17.68 8.14
C ARG A 113 4.91 19.14 7.72
N THR A 114 4.04 19.95 8.30
CA THR A 114 3.92 21.37 7.96
C THR A 114 4.80 22.27 8.84
N ARG A 115 5.51 21.70 9.80
CA ARG A 115 6.41 22.42 10.71
C ARG A 115 7.82 22.54 10.19
#